data_89a62c4fb9411d37bd36f91146fb0ecd
#
_entry.id   89a62c4fb9411d37bd36f91146fb0ecd
#
_cell.length_a   1.000
_cell.length_b   1.000
_cell.length_c   1.000
_cell.angle_alpha   90.00
_cell.angle_beta   90.00
_cell.angle_gamma   90.00
#
_symmetry.space_group_name_H-M   'P 1'
#
loop_
_entity.id
_entity.type
_entity.pdbx_description
1 polymer ?
#
loop_
_entity_poly.entity_id
_entity_poly.type
_entity_poly.pdbx_seq_one_letter_code
_entity_poly.pdbx_strand_id
1 'polypeptide(L)'
;RGLGDVYKRQMDVSFCGRKNRFYYFGGRDEGSPSLIQGVTLAGVLLDEAALMPRSFIEQAVARCSVAGSKLWFNCNPDNPYHWFKKEWIDKAEEKRLIYRHFVLEDNPTLDRAVIERYHRIYTGTFYERFVLGKWTAAEGLVYPMFDEEKNVFEGDIQCERYVISCDYGTVNPSSFGLWGESGGVWYRLREYYYDSRREGMQKTDEE
;
A
#
# COMPACT_ATOMS: atom_id res chain seq x y z
N ARG A 1 -6.57 19.43 27.72
CA ARG A 1 -7.25 19.55 26.41
C ARG A 1 -7.26 18.16 25.81
N GLY A 2 -8.24 17.50 25.96
CA GLY A 2 -9.42 17.13 26.21
C GLY A 2 -9.90 16.00 25.34
N LEU A 3 -10.26 14.90 25.93
CA LEU A 3 -11.12 13.83 25.37
C LEU A 3 -12.34 14.34 24.58
N GLY A 4 -12.64 15.65 24.64
CA GLY A 4 -13.76 16.26 23.94
C GLY A 4 -13.64 16.39 22.42
N ASP A 5 -12.44 16.39 21.85
CA ASP A 5 -12.27 16.55 20.40
C ASP A 5 -12.40 15.23 19.61
N VAL A 6 -12.21 14.09 20.26
CA VAL A 6 -12.42 12.77 19.64
C VAL A 6 -13.92 12.53 19.36
N TYR A 7 -14.80 13.03 20.19
CA TYR A 7 -16.26 12.86 20.06
C TYR A 7 -16.91 13.71 18.96
N LYS A 8 -16.22 14.67 18.39
CA LYS A 8 -16.74 15.52 17.29
C LYS A 8 -16.68 14.86 15.91
N ARG A 9 -16.09 13.69 15.79
CA ARG A 9 -15.94 12.96 14.52
C ARG A 9 -16.84 11.73 14.47
N GLN A 10 -18.08 11.88 14.90
CA GLN A 10 -19.08 10.82 14.82
C GLN A 10 -20.41 11.33 14.29
N MET A 11 -21.16 10.44 13.67
CA MET A 11 -22.51 10.69 13.18
C MET A 11 -23.41 9.53 13.60
N ASP A 12 -24.55 9.85 14.19
CA ASP A 12 -25.60 8.88 14.50
C ASP A 12 -26.66 8.91 13.39
N VAL A 13 -26.95 7.77 12.79
CA VAL A 13 -27.96 7.61 11.73
C VAL A 13 -28.99 6.60 12.19
N SER A 14 -30.26 6.99 12.15
CA SER A 14 -31.40 6.09 12.40
C SER A 14 -32.03 5.70 11.06
N PHE A 15 -32.05 4.40 10.78
CA PHE A 15 -32.64 3.86 9.56
C PHE A 15 -33.35 2.54 9.84
N CYS A 16 -34.57 2.38 9.35
CA CYS A 16 -35.40 1.17 9.55
C CYS A 16 -35.47 0.71 11.02
N GLY A 17 -35.68 1.64 11.95
CA GLY A 17 -35.78 1.36 13.39
C GLY A 17 -34.47 0.98 14.09
N ARG A 18 -33.35 1.02 13.38
CA ARG A 18 -32.00 0.77 13.94
C ARG A 18 -31.22 2.05 13.99
N LYS A 19 -30.50 2.25 15.11
CA LYS A 19 -29.55 3.35 15.27
C LYS A 19 -28.14 2.85 15.03
N ASN A 20 -27.42 3.51 14.12
CA ASN A 20 -26.03 3.21 13.81
C ASN A 20 -25.19 4.43 14.12
N ARG A 21 -23.98 4.18 14.64
CA ARG A 21 -22.98 5.21 14.90
C ARG A 21 -21.82 5.03 13.96
N PHE A 22 -21.49 6.08 13.25
CA PHE A 22 -20.34 6.16 12.35
C PHE A 22 -19.26 7.01 12.99
N TYR A 23 -18.03 6.54 12.95
CA TYR A 23 -16.85 7.25 13.38
C TYR A 23 -16.00 7.61 12.16
N TYR A 24 -15.40 8.79 12.19
CA TYR A 24 -14.51 9.27 11.13
C TYR A 24 -13.11 9.47 11.69
N PHE A 25 -12.13 8.81 11.09
CA PHE A 25 -10.73 8.89 11.47
C PHE A 25 -9.87 9.28 10.28
N GLY A 26 -8.78 10.00 10.52
CA GLY A 26 -7.72 10.16 9.52
C GLY A 26 -6.73 9.00 9.65
N GLY A 27 -6.34 8.41 8.52
CA GLY A 27 -5.35 7.31 8.45
C GLY A 27 -4.10 7.74 7.70
N ARG A 28 -3.48 8.88 8.08
CA ARG A 28 -2.45 9.52 7.27
C ARG A 28 -1.01 9.12 7.62
N ASP A 29 -0.79 8.71 8.85
CA ASP A 29 0.54 8.46 9.39
C ASP A 29 0.58 7.22 10.30
N GLU A 30 1.78 6.80 10.69
CA GLU A 30 2.00 5.63 11.53
C GLU A 30 1.48 5.81 12.98
N GLY A 31 1.11 7.00 13.38
CA GLY A 31 0.42 7.26 14.66
C GLY A 31 -1.08 7.00 14.61
N SER A 32 -1.66 6.99 13.40
CA SER A 32 -3.10 6.84 13.18
C SER A 32 -3.72 5.56 13.75
N PRO A 33 -3.03 4.40 13.83
CA PRO A 33 -3.58 3.19 14.45
C PRO A 33 -4.05 3.37 15.89
N SER A 34 -3.41 4.28 16.64
CA SER A 34 -3.78 4.58 18.02
C SER A 34 -5.19 5.16 18.16
N LEU A 35 -5.69 5.83 17.12
CA LEU A 35 -7.01 6.48 17.12
C LEU A 35 -8.17 5.48 17.17
N ILE A 36 -7.94 4.27 16.71
CA ILE A 36 -8.95 3.20 16.62
C ILE A 36 -8.69 2.05 17.60
N GLN A 37 -7.73 2.23 18.52
CA GLN A 37 -7.50 1.26 19.58
C GLN A 37 -8.70 1.20 20.53
N GLY A 38 -9.09 -0.01 20.93
CA GLY A 38 -10.20 -0.23 21.85
C GLY A 38 -11.61 -0.11 21.24
N VAL A 39 -11.74 0.25 19.96
CA VAL A 39 -13.04 0.31 19.28
C VAL A 39 -13.40 -1.07 18.71
N THR A 40 -14.66 -1.47 18.82
CA THR A 40 -15.21 -2.65 18.13
C THR A 40 -16.15 -2.18 17.03
N LEU A 41 -15.93 -2.63 15.81
CA LEU A 41 -16.62 -2.17 14.62
C LEU A 41 -17.46 -3.27 13.98
N ALA A 42 -18.66 -2.91 13.52
CA ALA A 42 -19.50 -3.76 12.67
C ALA A 42 -19.11 -3.65 11.18
N GLY A 43 -18.26 -2.74 10.83
CA GLY A 43 -17.68 -2.58 9.50
C GLY A 43 -16.79 -1.36 9.40
N VAL A 44 -16.00 -1.30 8.33
CA VAL A 44 -15.14 -0.16 8.02
C VAL A 44 -15.14 0.10 6.53
N LEU A 45 -15.16 1.37 6.17
CA LEU A 45 -14.84 1.86 4.82
C LEU A 45 -13.51 2.60 4.89
N LEU A 46 -12.54 2.14 4.12
CA LEU A 46 -11.22 2.73 3.99
C LEU A 46 -11.13 3.42 2.63
N ASP A 47 -11.26 4.74 2.65
CA ASP A 47 -11.21 5.59 1.48
C ASP A 47 -9.75 5.91 1.14
N GLU A 48 -9.36 5.74 -0.11
CA GLU A 48 -7.97 5.85 -0.57
C GLU A 48 -6.99 4.90 0.15
N ALA A 49 -7.39 3.65 0.32
CA ALA A 49 -6.65 2.65 1.10
C ALA A 49 -5.17 2.49 0.68
N ALA A 50 -4.84 2.68 -0.60
CA ALA A 50 -3.46 2.62 -1.06
C ALA A 50 -2.56 3.75 -0.51
N LEU A 51 -3.13 4.84 -0.02
CA LEU A 51 -2.37 5.95 0.60
C LEU A 51 -2.24 5.82 2.12
N MET A 52 -2.90 4.82 2.72
CA MET A 52 -2.86 4.63 4.16
C MET A 52 -1.67 3.76 4.58
N PRO A 53 -1.10 3.98 5.77
CA PRO A 53 -0.13 3.08 6.36
C PRO A 53 -0.71 1.67 6.51
N ARG A 54 0.11 0.67 6.24
CA ARG A 54 -0.28 -0.74 6.38
C ARG A 54 -0.77 -1.05 7.79
N SER A 55 -0.07 -0.54 8.80
CA SER A 55 -0.42 -0.68 10.20
C SER A 55 -1.83 -0.19 10.54
N PHE A 56 -2.27 0.92 9.93
CA PHE A 56 -3.62 1.46 10.13
C PHE A 56 -4.70 0.55 9.54
N ILE A 57 -4.48 0.06 8.32
CA ILE A 57 -5.43 -0.85 7.66
C ILE A 57 -5.54 -2.17 8.42
N GLU A 58 -4.41 -2.78 8.81
CA GLU A 58 -4.40 -4.02 9.59
C GLU A 58 -5.11 -3.84 10.94
N GLN A 59 -4.88 -2.71 11.61
CA GLN A 59 -5.58 -2.38 12.86
C GLN A 59 -7.10 -2.21 12.64
N ALA A 60 -7.52 -1.50 11.58
CA ALA A 60 -8.94 -1.30 11.26
C ALA A 60 -9.65 -2.63 11.00
N VAL A 61 -9.02 -3.52 10.23
CA VAL A 61 -9.51 -4.87 9.96
C VAL A 61 -9.66 -5.67 11.25
N ALA A 62 -8.65 -5.63 12.14
CA ALA A 62 -8.68 -6.32 13.42
C ALA A 62 -9.79 -5.81 14.36
N ARG A 63 -10.23 -4.56 14.23
CA ARG A 63 -11.35 -3.99 14.99
C ARG A 63 -12.72 -4.46 14.49
N CYS A 64 -12.82 -5.00 13.28
CA CYS A 64 -14.06 -5.55 12.72
C CYS A 64 -14.33 -6.98 13.23
N SER A 65 -14.47 -7.12 14.54
CA SER A 65 -14.63 -8.41 15.22
C SER A 65 -16.08 -8.82 15.50
N VAL A 66 -17.05 -8.03 15.07
CA VAL A 66 -18.47 -8.37 15.17
C VAL A 66 -18.83 -9.40 14.09
N ALA A 67 -19.62 -10.40 14.43
CA ALA A 67 -20.08 -11.40 13.47
C ALA A 67 -20.83 -10.72 12.30
N GLY A 68 -20.43 -11.06 11.07
CA GLY A 68 -20.97 -10.46 9.85
C GLY A 68 -20.46 -9.06 9.53
N SER A 69 -19.40 -8.59 10.21
CA SER A 69 -18.76 -7.32 9.89
C SER A 69 -18.34 -7.24 8.42
N LYS A 70 -18.36 -6.04 7.87
CA LYS A 70 -18.05 -5.77 6.46
C LYS A 70 -16.86 -4.86 6.32
N LEU A 71 -16.03 -5.14 5.33
CA LEU A 71 -14.85 -4.36 4.98
C LEU A 71 -15.04 -3.83 3.57
N TRP A 72 -14.86 -2.52 3.39
CA TRP A 72 -14.88 -1.88 2.08
C TRP A 72 -13.60 -1.06 1.93
N PHE A 73 -13.00 -1.20 0.77
CA PHE A 73 -11.82 -0.45 0.38
C PHE A 73 -12.08 0.19 -0.97
N ASN A 74 -11.67 1.43 -1.11
CA ASN A 74 -11.46 2.01 -2.42
C ASN A 74 -10.05 2.57 -2.51
N CYS A 75 -9.50 2.65 -3.69
CA CYS A 75 -8.22 3.29 -3.94
C CYS A 75 -8.03 3.59 -5.41
N ASN A 76 -7.24 4.61 -5.68
CA ASN A 76 -6.65 4.76 -7.00
C ASN A 76 -5.45 3.82 -7.12
N PRO A 77 -5.17 3.29 -8.33
CA PRO A 77 -3.99 2.49 -8.56
C PRO A 77 -2.69 3.25 -8.27
N ASP A 78 -1.71 2.55 -7.77
CA ASP A 78 -0.35 3.01 -7.57
C ASP A 78 0.63 2.10 -8.32
N ASN A 79 1.82 1.86 -7.80
CA ASN A 79 2.76 0.99 -8.46
C ASN A 79 2.32 -0.49 -8.34
N PRO A 80 2.67 -1.37 -9.30
CA PRO A 80 2.23 -2.77 -9.30
C PRO A 80 2.77 -3.59 -8.13
N TYR A 81 3.85 -3.15 -7.49
CA TYR A 81 4.46 -3.82 -6.32
C TYR A 81 3.94 -3.28 -5.00
N HIS A 82 2.97 -2.39 -5.02
CA HIS A 82 2.40 -1.82 -3.81
C HIS A 82 1.82 -2.91 -2.91
N TRP A 83 2.13 -2.85 -1.60
CA TRP A 83 1.72 -3.87 -0.63
C TRP A 83 0.22 -4.15 -0.62
N PHE A 84 -0.62 -3.09 -0.78
CA PHE A 84 -2.07 -3.24 -0.80
C PHE A 84 -2.55 -4.07 -2.00
N LYS A 85 -1.95 -3.85 -3.18
CA LYS A 85 -2.22 -4.66 -4.36
C LYS A 85 -1.83 -6.12 -4.11
N LYS A 86 -0.58 -6.37 -3.71
CA LYS A 86 -0.04 -7.71 -3.49
C LYS A 86 -0.82 -8.50 -2.42
N GLU A 87 -1.19 -7.85 -1.30
CA GLU A 87 -1.80 -8.54 -0.16
C GLU A 87 -3.33 -8.61 -0.25
N TRP A 88 -3.99 -7.72 -0.98
CA TRP A 88 -5.44 -7.66 -1.03
C TRP A 88 -5.98 -7.97 -2.43
N ILE A 89 -5.54 -7.24 -3.46
CA ILE A 89 -6.10 -7.35 -4.80
C ILE A 89 -5.66 -8.65 -5.47
N ASP A 90 -4.36 -8.95 -5.46
CA ASP A 90 -3.80 -10.17 -6.09
C ASP A 90 -4.23 -11.45 -5.35
N LYS A 91 -4.58 -11.34 -4.06
CA LYS A 91 -5.12 -12.43 -3.23
C LYS A 91 -6.64 -12.38 -3.05
N ALA A 92 -7.35 -11.71 -3.95
CA ALA A 92 -8.80 -11.50 -3.80
C ALA A 92 -9.58 -12.80 -3.71
N GLU A 93 -9.23 -13.81 -4.50
CA GLU A 93 -9.85 -15.13 -4.48
C GLU A 93 -9.57 -15.87 -3.16
N GLU A 94 -8.31 -15.95 -2.74
CA GLU A 94 -7.88 -16.54 -1.48
C GLU A 94 -8.62 -15.93 -0.28
N LYS A 95 -8.73 -14.61 -0.26
CA LYS A 95 -9.40 -13.84 0.80
C LYS A 95 -10.93 -13.77 0.64
N ARG A 96 -11.48 -14.35 -0.42
CA ARG A 96 -12.92 -14.31 -0.76
C ARG A 96 -13.44 -12.87 -0.86
N LEU A 97 -12.68 -12.01 -1.52
CA LEU A 97 -13.03 -10.61 -1.75
C LEU A 97 -13.77 -10.46 -3.07
N ILE A 98 -14.67 -9.48 -3.12
CA ILE A 98 -15.23 -8.98 -4.39
C ILE A 98 -14.35 -7.83 -4.84
N TYR A 99 -13.58 -8.05 -5.90
CA TYR A 99 -12.79 -6.98 -6.53
C TYR A 99 -13.58 -6.39 -7.70
N ARG A 100 -13.61 -5.07 -7.76
CA ARG A 100 -14.20 -4.30 -8.87
C ARG A 100 -13.19 -3.31 -9.38
N HIS A 101 -12.93 -3.35 -10.67
CA HIS A 101 -12.10 -2.40 -11.38
C HIS A 101 -12.99 -1.44 -12.15
N PHE A 102 -12.66 -0.15 -12.10
CA PHE A 102 -13.36 0.91 -12.78
C PHE A 102 -12.39 1.72 -13.60
N VAL A 103 -12.85 2.18 -14.76
CA VAL A 103 -12.16 3.13 -15.63
C VAL A 103 -12.91 4.46 -15.63
N LEU A 104 -12.32 5.48 -16.22
CA LEU A 104 -12.91 6.81 -16.25
C LEU A 104 -14.33 6.80 -16.83
N GLU A 105 -14.56 6.01 -17.88
CA GLU A 105 -15.82 5.89 -18.61
C GLU A 105 -16.94 5.23 -17.79
N ASP A 106 -16.60 4.48 -16.76
CA ASP A 106 -17.58 3.84 -15.88
C ASP A 106 -18.28 4.84 -14.96
N ASN A 107 -17.82 6.10 -14.91
CA ASN A 107 -18.43 7.12 -14.09
C ASN A 107 -19.62 7.78 -14.81
N PRO A 108 -20.88 7.42 -14.47
CA PRO A 108 -22.05 7.92 -15.19
C PRO A 108 -22.35 9.41 -14.94
N THR A 109 -21.64 10.04 -14.00
CA THR A 109 -21.85 11.46 -13.69
C THR A 109 -20.93 12.39 -14.49
N LEU A 110 -19.94 11.83 -15.20
CA LEU A 110 -19.04 12.61 -16.02
C LEU A 110 -19.66 12.93 -17.38
N ASP A 111 -19.64 14.21 -17.73
CA ASP A 111 -19.98 14.66 -19.07
C ASP A 111 -18.95 14.15 -20.08
N ARG A 112 -19.45 13.81 -21.28
CA ARG A 112 -18.59 13.31 -22.38
C ARG A 112 -17.46 14.28 -22.72
N ALA A 113 -17.71 15.58 -22.70
CA ALA A 113 -16.69 16.59 -22.94
C ALA A 113 -15.57 16.57 -21.88
N VAL A 114 -15.89 16.20 -20.63
CA VAL A 114 -14.91 16.03 -19.54
C VAL A 114 -14.06 14.78 -19.79
N ILE A 115 -14.67 13.67 -20.19
CA ILE A 115 -13.99 12.42 -20.54
C ILE A 115 -13.01 12.67 -21.70
N GLU A 116 -13.48 13.27 -22.80
CA GLU A 116 -12.65 13.61 -23.95
C GLU A 116 -11.49 14.56 -23.59
N ARG A 117 -11.72 15.50 -22.67
CA ARG A 117 -10.67 16.37 -22.14
C ARG A 117 -9.61 15.58 -21.38
N TYR A 118 -9.98 14.61 -20.55
CA TYR A 118 -9.03 13.79 -19.79
C TYR A 118 -8.20 12.92 -20.70
N HIS A 119 -8.78 12.29 -21.71
CA HIS A 119 -8.06 11.56 -22.74
C HIS A 119 -7.03 12.41 -23.50
N ARG A 120 -7.28 13.69 -23.66
CA ARG A 120 -6.40 14.62 -24.37
C ARG A 120 -5.29 15.20 -23.47
N ILE A 121 -5.58 15.40 -22.17
CA ILE A 121 -4.65 16.03 -21.23
C ILE A 121 -3.69 15.02 -20.62
N TYR A 122 -4.20 13.87 -20.21
CA TYR A 122 -3.38 12.87 -19.54
C TYR A 122 -2.64 12.00 -20.56
N THR A 123 -1.36 11.73 -20.25
CA THR A 123 -0.48 10.86 -21.03
C THR A 123 0.37 10.02 -20.08
N GLY A 124 1.03 8.98 -20.61
CA GLY A 124 1.95 8.12 -19.84
C GLY A 124 1.28 7.50 -18.60
N THR A 125 2.00 7.46 -17.51
CA THR A 125 1.57 6.85 -16.25
C THR A 125 0.30 7.45 -15.67
N PHE A 126 0.10 8.76 -15.81
CA PHE A 126 -1.13 9.41 -15.38
C PHE A 126 -2.36 8.90 -16.14
N TYR A 127 -2.24 8.75 -17.45
CA TYR A 127 -3.31 8.18 -18.25
C TYR A 127 -3.63 6.74 -17.83
N GLU A 128 -2.60 5.92 -17.66
CA GLU A 128 -2.79 4.54 -17.24
C GLU A 128 -3.45 4.42 -15.86
N ARG A 129 -3.03 5.25 -14.90
CA ARG A 129 -3.57 5.20 -13.53
C ARG A 129 -4.96 5.79 -13.42
N PHE A 130 -5.19 6.99 -13.93
CA PHE A 130 -6.40 7.77 -13.66
C PHE A 130 -7.48 7.63 -14.74
N VAL A 131 -7.12 7.23 -15.95
CA VAL A 131 -8.08 6.97 -17.03
C VAL A 131 -8.37 5.48 -17.14
N LEU A 132 -7.33 4.65 -17.22
CA LEU A 132 -7.49 3.21 -17.40
C LEU A 132 -7.53 2.42 -16.08
N GLY A 133 -7.35 3.05 -14.94
CA GLY A 133 -7.39 2.39 -13.62
C GLY A 133 -6.31 1.32 -13.42
N LYS A 134 -5.19 1.40 -14.14
CA LYS A 134 -4.13 0.39 -14.09
C LYS A 134 -3.12 0.64 -12.97
N TRP A 135 -2.72 -0.44 -12.32
CA TRP A 135 -1.54 -0.43 -11.44
C TRP A 135 -0.30 -0.41 -12.32
N THR A 136 0.34 0.73 -12.39
CA THR A 136 1.50 0.94 -13.25
C THR A 136 2.61 1.68 -12.53
N ALA A 137 3.84 1.37 -12.88
CA ALA A 137 4.99 2.03 -12.30
C ALA A 137 5.04 3.51 -12.69
N ALA A 138 5.39 4.38 -11.74
CA ALA A 138 5.63 5.78 -12.04
C ALA A 138 6.79 5.93 -13.03
N GLU A 139 6.72 6.93 -13.88
CA GLU A 139 7.89 7.36 -14.65
C GLU A 139 9.00 7.74 -13.66
N GLY A 140 10.19 7.16 -13.85
CA GLY A 140 11.33 7.38 -12.94
C GLY A 140 11.73 6.19 -12.08
N LEU A 141 11.26 4.98 -12.39
CA LEU A 141 11.87 3.78 -11.83
C LEU A 141 13.36 3.76 -12.19
N VAL A 142 14.20 3.54 -11.17
CA VAL A 142 15.66 3.43 -11.36
C VAL A 142 15.98 2.30 -12.35
N TYR A 143 15.18 1.24 -12.35
CA TYR A 143 15.32 0.10 -13.24
C TYR A 143 13.95 -0.25 -13.88
N PRO A 144 13.50 0.50 -14.92
CA PRO A 144 12.21 0.24 -15.56
C PRO A 144 12.17 -1.11 -16.31
N MET A 145 13.34 -1.67 -16.62
CA MET A 145 13.48 -2.99 -17.26
C MET A 145 13.41 -4.17 -16.27
N PHE A 146 13.38 -3.90 -14.95
CA PHE A 146 13.30 -4.98 -13.97
C PHE A 146 11.97 -5.71 -14.08
N ASP A 147 12.03 -7.00 -14.28
CA ASP A 147 10.91 -7.92 -14.41
C ASP A 147 11.15 -9.06 -13.43
N GLU A 148 10.25 -9.22 -12.46
CA GLU A 148 10.42 -10.20 -11.39
C GLU A 148 10.52 -11.63 -11.93
N GLU A 149 9.73 -11.97 -12.95
CA GLU A 149 9.76 -13.32 -13.58
C GLU A 149 11.06 -13.62 -14.33
N LYS A 150 11.74 -12.58 -14.80
CA LYS A 150 12.99 -12.71 -15.58
C LYS A 150 14.24 -12.44 -14.77
N ASN A 151 14.14 -11.55 -13.78
CA ASN A 151 15.31 -11.04 -13.06
C ASN A 151 15.45 -11.61 -11.64
N VAL A 152 14.43 -12.33 -11.14
CA VAL A 152 14.51 -13.06 -9.88
C VAL A 152 14.58 -14.56 -10.19
N PHE A 153 15.47 -15.26 -9.51
CA PHE A 153 15.59 -16.72 -9.64
C PHE A 153 15.47 -17.36 -8.26
N GLU A 154 14.98 -18.57 -8.25
CA GLU A 154 14.93 -19.43 -7.06
C GLU A 154 16.00 -20.53 -7.19
N GLY A 155 16.81 -20.70 -6.17
CA GLY A 155 17.82 -21.76 -6.09
C GLY A 155 19.20 -21.25 -5.70
N ASP A 156 20.13 -22.18 -5.55
CA ASP A 156 21.52 -21.89 -5.20
C ASP A 156 22.36 -21.68 -6.46
N ILE A 157 23.12 -20.58 -6.48
CA ILE A 157 24.11 -20.30 -7.54
C ILE A 157 25.51 -20.44 -6.94
N GLN A 158 26.36 -21.24 -7.61
CA GLN A 158 27.78 -21.25 -7.32
C GLN A 158 28.44 -20.03 -7.97
N CYS A 159 29.04 -19.19 -7.15
CA CYS A 159 29.68 -17.96 -7.60
C CYS A 159 31.20 -18.07 -7.51
N GLU A 160 31.88 -17.52 -8.50
CA GLU A 160 33.33 -17.49 -8.59
C GLU A 160 33.92 -16.36 -7.74
N ARG A 161 33.14 -15.30 -7.53
CA ARG A 161 33.59 -14.11 -6.84
C ARG A 161 32.43 -13.48 -6.05
N TYR A 162 32.73 -12.89 -4.90
CA TYR A 162 31.74 -12.24 -4.05
C TYR A 162 32.14 -10.80 -3.73
N VAL A 163 31.12 -9.93 -3.64
CA VAL A 163 31.27 -8.53 -3.27
C VAL A 163 30.15 -8.15 -2.31
N ILE A 164 30.46 -7.31 -1.33
CA ILE A 164 29.47 -6.67 -0.48
C ILE A 164 29.37 -5.21 -0.89
N SER A 165 28.18 -4.78 -1.29
CA SER A 165 27.85 -3.34 -1.43
C SER A 165 27.32 -2.82 -0.12
N CYS A 166 27.65 -1.56 0.20
CA CYS A 166 27.19 -0.91 1.40
C CYS A 166 26.75 0.52 1.05
N ASP A 167 25.53 0.85 1.40
CA ASP A 167 25.02 2.22 1.48
C ASP A 167 24.64 2.44 2.95
N TYR A 168 25.55 3.16 3.66
CA TYR A 168 25.44 3.35 5.09
C TYR A 168 24.73 4.67 5.43
N GLY A 169 23.64 4.57 6.17
CA GLY A 169 22.88 5.71 6.67
C GLY A 169 22.69 5.66 8.18
N THR A 170 22.88 6.79 8.85
CA THR A 170 22.61 6.94 10.28
C THR A 170 21.15 7.32 10.56
N VAL A 171 20.63 8.27 9.80
CA VAL A 171 19.23 8.74 9.84
C VAL A 171 18.43 8.22 8.66
N ASN A 172 19.08 8.07 7.51
CA ASN A 172 18.53 7.41 6.33
C ASN A 172 18.73 5.89 6.45
N PRO A 173 17.95 5.10 5.72
CA PRO A 173 18.13 3.67 5.73
C PRO A 173 19.54 3.23 5.36
N SER A 174 20.03 2.15 6.01
CA SER A 174 21.24 1.44 5.61
C SER A 174 20.87 0.25 4.74
N SER A 175 21.61 0.03 3.67
CA SER A 175 21.43 -1.11 2.77
C SER A 175 22.76 -1.80 2.49
N PHE A 176 22.78 -3.12 2.71
CA PHE A 176 23.94 -3.96 2.39
C PHE A 176 23.46 -5.06 1.45
N GLY A 177 24.20 -5.28 0.37
CA GLY A 177 23.93 -6.33 -0.59
C GLY A 177 25.10 -7.30 -0.70
N LEU A 178 24.85 -8.58 -0.52
CA LEU A 178 25.81 -9.64 -0.88
C LEU A 178 25.57 -10.02 -2.35
N TRP A 179 26.59 -9.85 -3.15
CA TRP A 179 26.58 -10.15 -4.58
C TRP A 179 27.56 -11.26 -4.90
N GLY A 180 27.17 -12.15 -5.80
CA GLY A 180 28.03 -13.19 -6.35
C GLY A 180 28.09 -13.11 -7.86
N GLU A 181 29.24 -13.33 -8.44
CA GLU A 181 29.44 -13.41 -9.88
C GLU A 181 29.48 -14.87 -10.31
N SER A 182 28.71 -15.20 -11.34
CA SER A 182 28.75 -16.50 -12.00
C SER A 182 28.58 -16.31 -13.50
N GLY A 183 29.53 -16.81 -14.29
CA GLY A 183 29.50 -16.71 -15.74
C GLY A 183 29.44 -15.26 -16.28
N GLY A 184 30.03 -14.30 -15.58
CA GLY A 184 30.01 -12.88 -15.96
C GLY A 184 28.71 -12.12 -15.61
N VAL A 185 27.79 -12.77 -14.90
CA VAL A 185 26.55 -12.16 -14.42
C VAL A 185 26.62 -11.99 -12.91
N TRP A 186 26.17 -10.83 -12.42
CA TRP A 186 26.10 -10.54 -11.01
C TRP A 186 24.70 -10.84 -10.45
N TYR A 187 24.67 -11.60 -9.36
CA TYR A 187 23.45 -11.98 -8.66
C TYR A 187 23.44 -11.38 -7.26
N ARG A 188 22.35 -10.74 -6.86
CA ARG A 188 22.13 -10.33 -5.49
C ARG A 188 21.63 -11.53 -4.70
N LEU A 189 22.50 -12.12 -3.88
CA LEU A 189 22.24 -13.33 -3.14
C LEU A 189 21.51 -13.06 -1.82
N ARG A 190 21.86 -11.95 -1.16
CA ARG A 190 21.23 -11.52 0.09
C ARG A 190 21.20 -10.01 0.18
N GLU A 191 20.25 -9.52 0.94
CA GLU A 191 20.10 -8.12 1.29
C GLU A 191 19.89 -7.98 2.79
N TYR A 192 20.56 -6.99 3.38
CA TYR A 192 20.22 -6.45 4.67
C TYR A 192 19.79 -5.00 4.49
N TYR A 193 18.58 -4.66 4.91
CA TYR A 193 18.04 -3.34 4.85
C TYR A 193 17.54 -2.94 6.23
N TYR A 194 17.96 -1.78 6.72
CA TYR A 194 17.58 -1.27 8.01
C TYR A 194 17.17 0.20 7.93
N ASP A 195 15.95 0.49 8.31
CA ASP A 195 15.41 1.85 8.38
C ASP A 195 15.13 2.21 9.85
N SER A 196 16.03 2.96 10.45
CA SER A 196 15.93 3.38 11.86
C SER A 196 14.68 4.20 12.18
N ARG A 197 14.14 4.94 11.21
CA ARG A 197 12.90 5.70 11.39
C ARG A 197 11.69 4.79 11.47
N ARG A 198 11.68 3.74 10.64
CA ARG A 198 10.61 2.74 10.61
C ARG A 198 10.65 1.83 11.82
N GLU A 199 11.83 1.42 12.22
CA GLU A 199 12.05 0.53 13.38
C GLU A 199 12.00 1.28 14.72
N GLY A 200 12.07 2.62 14.71
CA GLY A 200 12.03 3.46 15.91
C GLY A 200 13.30 3.37 16.78
N MET A 201 14.37 2.77 16.28
CA MET A 201 15.63 2.57 16.99
C MET A 201 16.81 2.73 16.04
N GLN A 202 17.88 3.36 16.49
CA GLN A 202 19.16 3.35 15.81
C GLN A 202 19.98 2.14 16.28
N LYS A 203 20.61 1.47 15.33
CA LYS A 203 21.61 0.46 15.62
C LYS A 203 23.01 1.07 15.70
N THR A 204 23.86 0.46 16.49
CA THR A 204 25.30 0.75 16.50
C THR A 204 26.01 -0.02 15.39
N ASP A 205 27.27 0.32 15.12
CA ASP A 205 28.08 -0.37 14.10
C ASP A 205 28.40 -1.82 14.48
N GLU A 206 28.14 -2.21 15.73
CA GLU A 206 28.37 -3.56 16.26
C GLU A 206 27.12 -4.45 16.18
N GLU A 207 25.93 -3.89 15.95
CA GLU A 207 24.65 -4.56 15.83
C GLU A 207 24.24 -4.80 14.37
#